data_44d0a39018c9ee755a7c8d1635e8fbba
#
_entry.id   44d0a39018c9ee755a7c8d1635e8fbba
#
_cell.length_a   1.000
_cell.length_b   1.000
_cell.length_c   1.000
_cell.angle_alpha   90.00
_cell.angle_beta   90.00
_cell.angle_gamma   90.00
#
_symmetry.space_group_name_H-M   'P 1'
#
loop_
_entity.id
_entity.type
_entity.pdbx_description
1 polymer ?
#
loop_
_entity_poly.entity_id
_entity_poly.type
_entity_poly.pdbx_seq_one_letter_code
_entity_poly.pdbx_strand_id
1 'polypeptide(L)'
;MPTSSSIISICMRKMKPSDTTSPIMDKKSTSIFQRPLWVSIFALTAATVWGWAYPLIKLGFEEFRITPDLTGSKILFAGIRFCISGLIVLAIAYGAGKSFAVRRQTDWWFVLLFTLLNTTLHYICFYIGLSHAPGARSAIMNSLSVFAVVILACIFFKSDRMNMRKLGGCLLGFAGIMILNTGGKESGALTLMGDGMIILNALCGAAASLLARGLGRRVNVFVGTGYSLAIGGALLIILGLLAGGTLPHVSPRGILYLILLIGISTIGFTLYNKLLTCNPVGKVAIYNSLIPVIGAVTSCLCLAETFYWKYVIAGTLAAAGIFIINFSPRASCAHREIPLTLSSQAETDSEKDRKSGGV
;
A
#
# COMPACT_ATOMS: atom_id res chain seq x y z
N MET A 1 4.24 24.53 19.84
CA MET A 1 4.42 23.64 18.68
C MET A 1 3.42 22.50 18.82
N PRO A 2 2.50 22.27 17.87
CA PRO A 2 1.54 21.18 18.00
C PRO A 2 2.28 19.85 17.83
N THR A 3 1.99 18.91 18.72
CA THR A 3 2.57 17.56 18.70
C THR A 3 2.19 16.80 17.42
N SER A 4 3.06 15.89 16.97
CA SER A 4 2.86 15.11 15.72
C SER A 4 1.52 14.36 15.65
N SER A 5 0.94 13.99 16.81
CA SER A 5 -0.39 13.39 16.90
C SER A 5 -1.51 14.38 16.55
N SER A 6 -1.33 15.68 16.78
CA SER A 6 -2.27 16.73 16.40
C SER A 6 -2.34 16.93 14.89
N ILE A 7 -1.21 16.85 14.18
CA ILE A 7 -1.17 17.06 12.72
C ILE A 7 -1.86 15.91 11.99
N ILE A 8 -1.62 14.67 12.41
CA ILE A 8 -2.29 13.48 11.86
C ILE A 8 -3.79 13.52 12.16
N SER A 9 -4.18 13.91 13.39
CA SER A 9 -5.58 14.04 13.81
C SER A 9 -6.30 15.17 13.05
N ILE A 10 -5.65 16.31 12.82
CA ILE A 10 -6.22 17.45 12.07
C ILE A 10 -6.37 17.10 10.58
N CYS A 11 -5.39 16.41 9.98
CA CYS A 11 -5.49 15.94 8.60
C CYS A 11 -6.64 14.93 8.41
N MET A 12 -6.88 14.07 9.41
CA MET A 12 -7.96 13.07 9.38
C MET A 12 -9.32 13.62 9.78
N ARG A 13 -9.40 14.63 10.65
CA ARG A 13 -10.68 15.26 11.06
C ARG A 13 -11.36 16.04 9.91
N LYS A 14 -10.59 16.55 8.94
CA LYS A 14 -11.13 17.19 7.72
C LYS A 14 -11.61 16.19 6.66
N MET A 15 -11.61 14.88 6.95
CA MET A 15 -12.23 13.84 6.10
C MET A 15 -13.72 13.64 6.34
N LYS A 16 -14.44 14.59 7.01
CA LYS A 16 -15.90 14.55 7.02
C LYS A 16 -16.45 14.60 5.60
N PRO A 17 -17.38 13.73 5.23
CA PRO A 17 -18.06 13.83 3.95
C PRO A 17 -18.85 15.14 3.94
N SER A 18 -18.51 16.07 3.07
CA SER A 18 -19.39 17.15 2.69
C SER A 18 -20.53 16.56 1.86
N ASP A 19 -21.74 16.99 2.16
CA ASP A 19 -22.98 16.59 1.53
C ASP A 19 -22.84 16.45 0.01
N THR A 20 -23.21 15.30 -0.45
CA THR A 20 -23.22 14.86 -1.83
C THR A 20 -24.41 15.42 -2.56
N THR A 21 -24.17 16.38 -3.43
CA THR A 21 -24.94 16.42 -4.68
C THR A 21 -24.50 15.21 -5.52
N SER A 22 -25.39 14.25 -5.65
CA SER A 22 -25.23 13.09 -6.52
C SER A 22 -25.01 13.56 -7.96
N PRO A 23 -23.93 13.17 -8.64
CA PRO A 23 -23.85 13.34 -10.08
C PRO A 23 -24.80 12.32 -10.71
N ILE A 24 -25.70 12.82 -11.56
CA ILE A 24 -26.55 12.11 -12.49
C ILE A 24 -25.72 10.96 -13.09
N MET A 25 -26.17 9.72 -12.87
CA MET A 25 -25.55 8.53 -13.44
C MET A 25 -25.74 8.53 -14.96
N ASP A 26 -24.82 9.19 -15.64
CA ASP A 26 -24.60 8.99 -17.05
C ASP A 26 -24.09 7.54 -17.23
N LYS A 27 -24.69 6.76 -18.12
CA LYS A 27 -24.31 5.39 -18.49
C LYS A 27 -22.92 5.39 -19.17
N LYS A 28 -21.87 5.81 -18.43
CA LYS A 28 -20.49 5.74 -18.93
C LYS A 28 -20.00 4.30 -18.82
N SER A 29 -19.46 3.80 -19.91
CA SER A 29 -18.76 2.54 -20.05
C SER A 29 -17.92 2.25 -18.80
N THR A 30 -18.22 1.15 -18.10
CA THR A 30 -17.45 0.72 -16.92
C THR A 30 -15.98 0.68 -17.29
N SER A 31 -15.18 1.49 -16.63
CA SER A 31 -13.73 1.52 -16.84
C SER A 31 -13.16 0.11 -16.71
N ILE A 32 -12.16 -0.23 -17.55
CA ILE A 32 -11.47 -1.52 -17.50
C ILE A 32 -10.99 -1.85 -16.06
N PHE A 33 -10.64 -0.85 -15.27
CA PHE A 33 -10.22 -0.98 -13.87
C PHE A 33 -11.38 -1.30 -12.89
N GLN A 34 -12.62 -1.41 -13.37
CA GLN A 34 -13.80 -1.79 -12.56
C GLN A 34 -14.36 -3.14 -12.98
N ARG A 35 -13.98 -3.67 -14.16
CA ARG A 35 -14.41 -4.99 -14.64
C ARG A 35 -13.76 -6.09 -13.79
N PRO A 36 -14.52 -7.04 -13.20
CA PRO A 36 -13.99 -8.00 -12.22
C PRO A 36 -12.77 -8.78 -12.71
N LEU A 37 -12.77 -9.26 -13.94
CA LEU A 37 -11.66 -10.00 -14.54
C LEU A 37 -10.38 -9.16 -14.59
N TRP A 38 -10.47 -7.93 -15.09
CA TRP A 38 -9.32 -7.03 -15.20
C TRP A 38 -8.80 -6.55 -13.85
N VAL A 39 -9.71 -6.34 -12.87
CA VAL A 39 -9.31 -6.04 -11.49
C VAL A 39 -8.47 -7.19 -10.93
N SER A 40 -8.89 -8.45 -11.16
CA SER A 40 -8.14 -9.63 -10.74
C SER A 40 -6.78 -9.71 -11.43
N ILE A 41 -6.74 -9.55 -12.75
CA ILE A 41 -5.48 -9.60 -13.54
C ILE A 41 -4.51 -8.53 -13.05
N PHE A 42 -4.94 -7.27 -12.94
CA PHE A 42 -4.07 -6.18 -12.52
C PHE A 42 -3.60 -6.31 -11.06
N ALA A 43 -4.48 -6.77 -10.16
CA ALA A 43 -4.10 -6.99 -8.77
C ALA A 43 -3.14 -8.18 -8.61
N LEU A 44 -3.35 -9.27 -9.35
CA LEU A 44 -2.43 -10.41 -9.42
C LEU A 44 -1.08 -9.98 -9.99
N THR A 45 -1.06 -9.21 -11.07
CA THR A 45 0.18 -8.67 -11.63
C THR A 45 0.93 -7.84 -10.59
N ALA A 46 0.26 -6.91 -9.90
CA ALA A 46 0.89 -6.11 -8.86
C ALA A 46 1.46 -6.97 -7.72
N ALA A 47 0.71 -7.97 -7.23
CA ALA A 47 1.17 -8.87 -6.18
C ALA A 47 2.37 -9.72 -6.62
N THR A 48 2.34 -10.23 -7.86
CA THR A 48 3.41 -11.05 -8.41
C THR A 48 4.70 -10.25 -8.56
N VAL A 49 4.65 -9.06 -9.17
CA VAL A 49 5.85 -8.24 -9.35
C VAL A 49 6.44 -7.80 -8.01
N TRP A 50 5.61 -7.51 -7.00
CA TRP A 50 6.11 -7.19 -5.67
C TRP A 50 6.73 -8.39 -4.95
N GLY A 51 6.20 -9.60 -5.15
CA GLY A 51 6.82 -10.83 -4.63
C GLY A 51 8.23 -11.03 -5.18
N TRP A 52 8.44 -10.79 -6.47
CA TRP A 52 9.76 -10.87 -7.11
C TRP A 52 10.74 -9.80 -6.65
N ALA A 53 10.30 -8.72 -6.03
CA ALA A 53 11.20 -7.69 -5.53
C ALA A 53 12.17 -8.20 -4.45
N TYR A 54 11.75 -9.16 -3.62
CA TYR A 54 12.58 -9.67 -2.51
C TYR A 54 13.89 -10.31 -2.99
N PRO A 55 13.87 -11.33 -3.86
CA PRO A 55 15.12 -11.89 -4.35
C PRO A 55 15.91 -10.92 -5.23
N LEU A 56 15.24 -10.13 -6.08
CA LEU A 56 15.92 -9.22 -6.99
C LEU A 56 16.69 -8.10 -6.26
N ILE A 57 16.19 -7.62 -5.11
CA ILE A 57 16.93 -6.65 -4.30
C ILE A 57 18.19 -7.28 -3.74
N LYS A 58 18.11 -8.51 -3.21
CA LYS A 58 19.28 -9.20 -2.66
C LYS A 58 20.31 -9.52 -3.74
N LEU A 59 19.89 -10.04 -4.88
CA LEU A 59 20.76 -10.24 -6.05
C LEU A 59 21.38 -8.92 -6.53
N GLY A 60 20.61 -7.83 -6.51
CA GLY A 60 21.13 -6.49 -6.77
C GLY A 60 22.22 -6.10 -5.76
N PHE A 61 22.01 -6.34 -4.46
CA PHE A 61 23.05 -6.07 -3.45
C PHE A 61 24.35 -6.86 -3.71
N GLU A 62 24.22 -8.14 -4.05
CA GLU A 62 25.38 -8.99 -4.37
C GLU A 62 26.15 -8.44 -5.57
N GLU A 63 25.48 -8.13 -6.66
CA GLU A 63 26.11 -7.62 -7.90
C GLU A 63 26.75 -6.24 -7.73
N PHE A 64 26.15 -5.36 -6.94
CA PHE A 64 26.71 -4.05 -6.60
C PHE A 64 27.70 -4.11 -5.43
N ARG A 65 27.94 -5.28 -4.83
CA ARG A 65 28.78 -5.51 -3.65
C ARG A 65 28.35 -4.66 -2.45
N ILE A 66 27.05 -4.54 -2.26
CA ILE A 66 26.46 -3.79 -1.11
C ILE A 66 26.29 -4.76 0.05
N THR A 67 27.22 -4.73 0.99
CA THR A 67 27.22 -5.58 2.19
C THR A 67 26.23 -5.05 3.26
N PRO A 68 25.85 -5.87 4.28
CA PRO A 68 24.89 -5.46 5.30
C PRO A 68 25.31 -4.23 6.13
N ASP A 69 26.58 -3.91 6.22
CA ASP A 69 27.13 -2.72 6.91
C ASP A 69 26.99 -1.43 6.08
N LEU A 70 26.92 -1.52 4.74
CA LEU A 70 26.83 -0.37 3.83
C LEU A 70 25.43 0.23 3.78
N THR A 71 24.93 0.76 4.90
CA THR A 71 23.57 1.29 5.00
C THR A 71 23.30 2.44 4.01
N GLY A 72 24.26 3.36 3.82
CA GLY A 72 24.16 4.45 2.85
C GLY A 72 23.98 3.95 1.41
N SER A 73 24.72 2.92 1.02
CA SER A 73 24.64 2.30 -0.32
C SER A 73 23.28 1.61 -0.57
N LYS A 74 22.70 0.95 0.44
CA LYS A 74 21.36 0.36 0.35
C LYS A 74 20.29 1.43 0.11
N ILE A 75 20.37 2.53 0.86
CA ILE A 75 19.44 3.66 0.73
C ILE A 75 19.61 4.34 -0.63
N LEU A 76 20.86 4.52 -1.09
CA LEU A 76 21.18 5.07 -2.41
C LEU A 76 20.59 4.21 -3.53
N PHE A 77 20.80 2.88 -3.48
CA PHE A 77 20.26 1.93 -4.45
C PHE A 77 18.72 1.99 -4.50
N ALA A 78 18.06 2.03 -3.34
CA ALA A 78 16.62 2.24 -3.25
C ALA A 78 16.20 3.57 -3.88
N GLY A 79 16.93 4.64 -3.58
CA GLY A 79 16.66 5.99 -4.09
C GLY A 79 16.71 6.07 -5.61
N ILE A 80 17.74 5.52 -6.23
CA ILE A 80 17.88 5.46 -7.69
C ILE A 80 16.69 4.72 -8.31
N ARG A 81 16.35 3.54 -7.77
CA ARG A 81 15.21 2.76 -8.22
C ARG A 81 13.91 3.56 -8.20
N PHE A 82 13.57 4.17 -7.07
CA PHE A 82 12.29 4.85 -6.91
C PHE A 82 12.23 6.20 -7.62
N CYS A 83 13.33 6.94 -7.66
CA CYS A 83 13.41 8.20 -8.40
C CYS A 83 13.12 7.96 -9.89
N ILE A 84 13.82 7.01 -10.51
CA ILE A 84 13.61 6.69 -11.94
C ILE A 84 12.19 6.14 -12.16
N SER A 85 11.69 5.25 -11.29
CA SER A 85 10.32 4.74 -11.37
C SER A 85 9.30 5.87 -11.31
N GLY A 86 9.47 6.83 -10.40
CA GLY A 86 8.61 7.99 -10.26
C GLY A 86 8.61 8.89 -11.50
N LEU A 87 9.79 9.15 -12.06
CA LEU A 87 9.92 9.92 -13.31
C LEU A 87 9.22 9.22 -14.48
N ILE A 88 9.34 7.90 -14.60
CA ILE A 88 8.63 7.11 -15.62
C ILE A 88 7.11 7.23 -15.43
N VAL A 89 6.61 7.10 -14.19
CA VAL A 89 5.16 7.25 -13.91
C VAL A 89 4.68 8.66 -14.25
N LEU A 90 5.47 9.71 -13.94
CA LEU A 90 5.14 11.08 -14.31
C LEU A 90 5.16 11.30 -15.84
N ALA A 91 6.14 10.73 -16.54
CA ALA A 91 6.19 10.77 -17.99
C ALA A 91 4.96 10.09 -18.64
N ILE A 92 4.55 8.93 -18.13
CA ILE A 92 3.32 8.24 -18.57
C ILE A 92 2.09 9.11 -18.28
N ALA A 93 2.01 9.74 -17.10
CA ALA A 93 0.90 10.62 -16.73
C ALA A 93 0.84 11.86 -17.65
N TYR A 94 2.01 12.43 -18.01
CA TYR A 94 2.12 13.54 -18.95
C TYR A 94 1.63 13.15 -20.35
N GLY A 95 2.13 12.05 -20.90
CA GLY A 95 1.69 11.53 -22.21
C GLY A 95 0.20 11.16 -22.25
N ALA A 96 -0.39 10.79 -21.09
CA ALA A 96 -1.81 10.55 -20.94
C ALA A 96 -2.65 11.81 -20.66
N GLY A 97 -2.07 13.01 -20.79
CA GLY A 97 -2.76 14.30 -20.60
C GLY A 97 -3.31 14.52 -19.19
N LYS A 98 -2.68 13.92 -18.14
CA LYS A 98 -3.14 14.10 -16.77
C LYS A 98 -2.68 15.42 -16.19
N SER A 99 -3.56 16.09 -15.45
CA SER A 99 -3.21 17.33 -14.77
C SER A 99 -2.22 17.10 -13.64
N PHE A 100 -1.12 17.84 -13.65
CA PHE A 100 -0.09 17.86 -12.60
C PHE A 100 -0.42 18.82 -11.46
N ALA A 101 -1.53 19.56 -11.57
CA ALA A 101 -1.89 20.59 -10.62
C ALA A 101 -2.23 19.99 -9.24
N VAL A 102 -1.53 20.47 -8.24
CA VAL A 102 -1.89 20.34 -6.82
C VAL A 102 -2.50 21.68 -6.43
N ARG A 103 -3.83 21.68 -6.21
CA ARG A 103 -4.61 22.92 -6.19
C ARG A 103 -4.36 23.81 -4.97
N ARG A 104 -4.00 23.23 -3.82
CA ARG A 104 -3.86 23.95 -2.55
C ARG A 104 -2.50 23.64 -1.92
N GLN A 105 -1.94 24.60 -1.20
CA GLN A 105 -0.70 24.40 -0.43
C GLN A 105 -0.85 23.25 0.60
N THR A 106 -2.05 23.10 1.22
CA THR A 106 -2.33 22.01 2.15
C THR A 106 -2.29 20.64 1.47
N ASP A 107 -2.55 20.55 0.17
CA ASP A 107 -2.49 19.29 -0.57
C ASP A 107 -1.05 18.87 -0.85
N TRP A 108 -0.11 19.85 -0.99
CA TRP A 108 1.32 19.57 -1.06
C TRP A 108 1.86 18.98 0.25
N TRP A 109 1.48 19.51 1.41
CA TRP A 109 1.86 18.92 2.69
C TRP A 109 1.33 17.49 2.84
N PHE A 110 0.14 17.24 2.34
CA PHE A 110 -0.40 15.88 2.32
C PHE A 110 0.39 14.94 1.40
N VAL A 111 0.75 15.39 0.19
CA VAL A 111 1.58 14.64 -0.75
C VAL A 111 2.96 14.36 -0.16
N LEU A 112 3.58 15.33 0.51
CA LEU A 112 4.87 15.15 1.18
C LEU A 112 4.80 14.15 2.33
N LEU A 113 3.77 14.23 3.19
CA LEU A 113 3.56 13.27 4.27
C LEU A 113 3.33 11.86 3.70
N PHE A 114 2.51 11.76 2.65
CA PHE A 114 2.31 10.50 1.94
C PHE A 114 3.63 9.98 1.36
N THR A 115 4.44 10.81 0.74
CA THR A 115 5.76 10.48 0.19
C THR A 115 6.70 9.93 1.26
N LEU A 116 6.79 10.60 2.41
CA LEU A 116 7.63 10.16 3.52
C LEU A 116 7.25 8.76 4.02
N LEU A 117 5.94 8.52 4.22
CA LEU A 117 5.45 7.25 4.75
C LEU A 117 5.36 6.15 3.69
N ASN A 118 5.07 6.50 2.42
CA ASN A 118 4.91 5.53 1.34
C ASN A 118 6.24 5.13 0.69
N THR A 119 7.22 6.03 0.68
CA THR A 119 8.46 5.81 -0.07
C THR A 119 9.68 5.98 0.82
N THR A 120 9.93 7.16 1.41
CA THR A 120 11.21 7.44 2.05
C THR A 120 11.43 6.57 3.29
N LEU A 121 10.65 6.76 4.36
CA LEU A 121 10.83 6.04 5.62
C LEU A 121 10.51 4.54 5.46
N HIS A 122 9.44 4.23 4.72
CA HIS A 122 9.07 2.85 4.41
C HIS A 122 10.23 2.07 3.82
N TYR A 123 10.90 2.62 2.80
CA TYR A 123 11.97 1.88 2.13
C TYR A 123 13.33 1.96 2.79
N ILE A 124 13.62 2.98 3.59
CA ILE A 124 14.78 2.93 4.51
C ILE A 124 14.66 1.69 5.40
N CYS A 125 13.53 1.53 6.06
CA CYS A 125 13.29 0.38 6.94
C CYS A 125 13.29 -0.95 6.18
N PHE A 126 12.65 -0.99 4.99
CA PHE A 126 12.58 -2.20 4.19
C PHE A 126 13.95 -2.69 3.70
N TYR A 127 14.78 -1.81 3.15
CA TYR A 127 16.07 -2.18 2.61
C TYR A 127 17.09 -2.56 3.70
N ILE A 128 17.06 -1.86 4.84
CA ILE A 128 17.85 -2.24 6.00
C ILE A 128 17.38 -3.62 6.50
N GLY A 129 16.09 -3.80 6.72
CA GLY A 129 15.53 -5.04 7.22
C GLY A 129 15.83 -6.23 6.31
N LEU A 130 15.59 -6.09 5.00
CA LEU A 130 15.82 -7.14 4.01
C LEU A 130 17.31 -7.53 3.88
N SER A 131 18.23 -6.61 4.15
CA SER A 131 19.68 -6.91 4.09
C SER A 131 20.17 -7.71 5.30
N HIS A 132 19.42 -7.71 6.42
CA HIS A 132 19.77 -8.42 7.67
C HIS A 132 18.88 -9.63 7.96
N ALA A 133 17.95 -9.97 7.08
CA ALA A 133 17.05 -11.12 7.24
C ALA A 133 16.93 -11.90 5.93
N PRO A 134 16.61 -13.21 5.97
CA PRO A 134 16.28 -13.98 4.78
C PRO A 134 15.12 -13.36 4.00
N GLY A 135 15.19 -13.41 2.65
CA GLY A 135 14.18 -12.82 1.78
C GLY A 135 12.81 -13.45 1.97
N ALA A 136 12.78 -14.80 2.08
CA ALA A 136 11.55 -15.55 2.36
C ALA A 136 10.90 -15.14 3.69
N ARG A 137 11.69 -15.01 4.76
CA ARG A 137 11.22 -14.56 6.07
C ARG A 137 10.72 -13.11 6.01
N SER A 138 11.47 -12.22 5.36
CA SER A 138 11.10 -10.81 5.19
C SER A 138 9.78 -10.66 4.43
N ALA A 139 9.55 -11.46 3.37
CA ALA A 139 8.31 -11.45 2.61
C ALA A 139 7.09 -11.82 3.47
N ILE A 140 7.21 -12.88 4.28
CA ILE A 140 6.12 -13.31 5.17
C ILE A 140 5.88 -12.26 6.27
N MET A 141 6.92 -11.76 6.91
CA MET A 141 6.82 -10.74 7.97
C MET A 141 6.22 -9.43 7.47
N ASN A 142 6.51 -9.05 6.23
CA ASN A 142 5.93 -7.83 5.64
C ASN A 142 4.40 -7.92 5.46
N SER A 143 3.81 -9.12 5.49
CA SER A 143 2.34 -9.29 5.52
C SER A 143 1.69 -8.65 6.75
N LEU A 144 2.46 -8.38 7.81
CA LEU A 144 2.02 -7.61 8.99
C LEU A 144 1.41 -6.26 8.60
N SER A 145 1.86 -5.66 7.49
CA SER A 145 1.31 -4.39 6.99
C SER A 145 -0.19 -4.44 6.74
N VAL A 146 -0.71 -5.58 6.23
CA VAL A 146 -2.15 -5.75 5.97
C VAL A 146 -2.94 -5.77 7.27
N PHE A 147 -2.44 -6.49 8.28
CA PHE A 147 -3.08 -6.56 9.60
C PHE A 147 -3.03 -5.20 10.29
N ALA A 148 -1.88 -4.50 10.20
CA ALA A 148 -1.73 -3.15 10.72
C ALA A 148 -2.69 -2.16 10.05
N VAL A 149 -2.90 -2.23 8.73
CA VAL A 149 -3.91 -1.41 8.01
C VAL A 149 -5.30 -1.62 8.60
N VAL A 150 -5.69 -2.88 8.85
CA VAL A 150 -7.01 -3.21 9.40
C VAL A 150 -7.18 -2.63 10.80
N ILE A 151 -6.19 -2.82 11.66
CA ILE A 151 -6.21 -2.32 13.05
C ILE A 151 -6.25 -0.78 13.04
N LEU A 152 -5.37 -0.12 12.31
CA LEU A 152 -5.33 1.34 12.20
C LEU A 152 -6.62 1.89 11.58
N ALA A 153 -7.19 1.21 10.57
CA ALA A 153 -8.45 1.63 9.99
C ALA A 153 -9.59 1.62 11.02
N CYS A 154 -9.65 0.59 11.88
CA CYS A 154 -10.64 0.51 12.95
C CYS A 154 -10.46 1.60 14.03
N ILE A 155 -9.22 2.03 14.29
CA ILE A 155 -8.91 3.08 15.26
C ILE A 155 -9.27 4.47 14.68
N PHE A 156 -8.88 4.75 13.44
CA PHE A 156 -9.01 6.08 12.85
C PHE A 156 -10.34 6.33 12.13
N PHE A 157 -11.02 5.29 11.64
CA PHE A 157 -12.29 5.44 10.92
C PHE A 157 -13.44 4.84 11.70
N LYS A 158 -14.34 5.70 12.21
CA LYS A 158 -15.57 5.28 12.93
C LYS A 158 -16.48 4.36 12.10
N SER A 159 -16.39 4.44 10.77
CA SER A 159 -17.14 3.58 9.84
C SER A 159 -16.57 2.18 9.70
N ASP A 160 -15.32 1.95 10.12
CA ASP A 160 -14.60 0.70 9.89
C ASP A 160 -14.40 -0.06 11.22
N ARG A 161 -15.51 -0.54 11.81
CA ARG A 161 -15.50 -1.21 13.11
C ARG A 161 -14.83 -2.58 13.02
N MET A 162 -14.12 -2.94 14.10
CA MET A 162 -13.59 -4.30 14.29
C MET A 162 -14.77 -5.28 14.42
N ASN A 163 -14.71 -6.36 13.69
CA ASN A 163 -15.65 -7.47 13.78
C ASN A 163 -14.91 -8.80 13.99
N MET A 164 -15.63 -9.88 14.35
CA MET A 164 -15.03 -11.18 14.66
C MET A 164 -14.19 -11.75 13.50
N ARG A 165 -14.54 -11.45 12.25
CA ARG A 165 -13.77 -11.90 11.08
C ARG A 165 -12.43 -11.18 10.98
N LYS A 166 -12.44 -9.84 11.14
CA LYS A 166 -11.22 -9.05 11.15
C LYS A 166 -10.31 -9.45 12.30
N LEU A 167 -10.89 -9.66 13.49
CA LEU A 167 -10.15 -10.11 14.66
C LEU A 167 -9.56 -11.51 14.42
N GLY A 168 -10.37 -12.47 13.98
CA GLY A 168 -9.91 -13.83 13.69
C GLY A 168 -8.84 -13.88 12.59
N GLY A 169 -9.03 -13.11 11.52
CA GLY A 169 -8.03 -13.00 10.45
C GLY A 169 -6.71 -12.38 10.93
N CYS A 170 -6.77 -11.34 11.75
CA CYS A 170 -5.57 -10.76 12.37
C CYS A 170 -4.87 -11.76 13.30
N LEU A 171 -5.61 -12.45 14.18
CA LEU A 171 -5.04 -13.45 15.08
C LEU A 171 -4.39 -14.61 14.32
N LEU A 172 -5.03 -15.08 13.25
CA LEU A 172 -4.48 -16.13 12.39
C LEU A 172 -3.17 -15.69 11.71
N GLY A 173 -3.15 -14.48 11.17
CA GLY A 173 -1.95 -13.94 10.57
C GLY A 173 -0.81 -13.69 11.56
N PHE A 174 -1.12 -13.19 12.75
CA PHE A 174 -0.14 -13.07 13.84
C PHE A 174 0.40 -14.42 14.29
N ALA A 175 -0.45 -15.45 14.38
CA ALA A 175 -0.01 -16.82 14.70
C ALA A 175 0.98 -17.33 13.65
N GLY A 176 0.77 -17.06 12.36
CA GLY A 176 1.73 -17.35 11.29
C GLY A 176 3.08 -16.68 11.51
N ILE A 177 3.10 -15.40 11.85
CA ILE A 177 4.33 -14.65 12.14
C ILE A 177 5.02 -15.20 13.41
N MET A 178 4.26 -15.57 14.44
CA MET A 178 4.81 -16.21 15.64
C MET A 178 5.47 -17.55 15.31
N ILE A 179 4.83 -18.41 14.52
CA ILE A 179 5.40 -19.68 14.08
C ILE A 179 6.69 -19.48 13.31
N LEU A 180 6.75 -18.46 12.44
CA LEU A 180 7.96 -18.12 11.70
C LEU A 180 9.15 -17.83 12.64
N ASN A 181 8.88 -17.28 13.82
CA ASN A 181 9.89 -16.90 14.81
C ASN A 181 10.15 -17.97 15.86
N THR A 182 9.41 -19.11 15.84
CA THR A 182 9.70 -20.26 16.70
C THR A 182 10.77 -21.16 16.08
N GLY A 183 11.60 -21.80 16.90
CA GLY A 183 12.55 -22.82 16.47
C GLY A 183 13.96 -22.31 16.23
N GLY A 184 14.77 -22.34 17.26
CA GLY A 184 16.21 -22.49 17.37
C GLY A 184 17.14 -21.68 16.44
N LYS A 185 18.43 -21.93 16.61
CA LYS A 185 19.54 -21.28 15.89
C LYS A 185 19.48 -21.41 14.36
N GLU A 186 18.78 -22.41 13.82
CA GLU A 186 18.72 -22.69 12.37
C GLU A 186 17.87 -21.69 11.57
N SER A 187 16.94 -20.99 12.19
CA SER A 187 16.11 -19.98 11.50
C SER A 187 16.56 -18.55 11.69
N GLY A 188 17.69 -18.33 12.31
CA GLY A 188 18.17 -17.02 12.72
C GLY A 188 17.40 -16.45 13.92
N ALA A 189 18.12 -15.87 14.90
CA ALA A 189 17.49 -15.15 16.00
C ALA A 189 16.75 -13.92 15.46
N LEU A 190 15.71 -13.47 16.18
CA LEU A 190 15.08 -12.18 15.95
C LEU A 190 16.13 -11.09 16.08
N THR A 191 16.28 -10.30 15.02
CA THR A 191 17.20 -9.17 15.02
C THR A 191 16.45 -7.85 14.88
N LEU A 192 16.86 -6.86 15.65
CA LEU A 192 16.25 -5.54 15.55
C LEU A 192 16.46 -4.92 14.17
N MET A 193 17.65 -5.11 13.58
CA MET A 193 18.00 -4.57 12.26
C MET A 193 17.34 -5.34 11.10
N GLY A 194 17.03 -6.62 11.27
CA GLY A 194 16.28 -7.40 10.29
C GLY A 194 14.77 -7.28 10.52
N ASP A 195 14.29 -8.04 11.49
CA ASP A 195 12.84 -8.21 11.73
C ASP A 195 12.19 -6.92 12.26
N GLY A 196 12.87 -6.19 13.16
CA GLY A 196 12.36 -4.92 13.70
C GLY A 196 12.18 -3.87 12.62
N MET A 197 13.11 -3.77 11.67
CA MET A 197 12.98 -2.85 10.54
C MET A 197 11.87 -3.27 9.57
N ILE A 198 11.65 -4.57 9.34
CA ILE A 198 10.51 -5.04 8.53
C ILE A 198 9.18 -4.73 9.22
N ILE A 199 9.09 -4.85 10.54
CA ILE A 199 7.88 -4.46 11.30
C ILE A 199 7.64 -2.95 11.15
N LEU A 200 8.67 -2.11 11.32
CA LEU A 200 8.54 -0.66 11.18
C LEU A 200 8.15 -0.27 9.75
N ASN A 201 8.74 -0.92 8.74
CA ASN A 201 8.34 -0.82 7.36
C ASN A 201 6.84 -1.15 7.18
N ALA A 202 6.36 -2.24 7.76
CA ALA A 202 4.97 -2.65 7.68
C ALA A 202 4.02 -1.61 8.29
N LEU A 203 4.40 -0.98 9.40
CA LEU A 203 3.63 0.11 10.03
C LEU A 203 3.61 1.37 9.16
N CYS A 204 4.75 1.75 8.56
CA CYS A 204 4.82 2.87 7.60
C CYS A 204 3.91 2.61 6.39
N GLY A 205 3.97 1.42 5.82
CA GLY A 205 3.12 1.00 4.70
C GLY A 205 1.63 1.01 5.05
N ALA A 206 1.28 0.60 6.27
CA ALA A 206 -0.08 0.68 6.77
C ALA A 206 -0.57 2.12 6.87
N ALA A 207 0.21 3.01 7.45
CA ALA A 207 -0.11 4.44 7.54
C ALA A 207 -0.23 5.08 6.14
N ALA A 208 0.69 4.77 5.23
CA ALA A 208 0.64 5.22 3.85
C ALA A 208 -0.63 4.74 3.12
N SER A 209 -1.05 3.49 3.33
CA SER A 209 -2.27 2.93 2.74
C SER A 209 -3.54 3.66 3.19
N LEU A 210 -3.58 4.12 4.44
CA LEU A 210 -4.68 4.97 4.94
C LEU A 210 -4.68 6.35 4.25
N LEU A 211 -3.51 6.95 4.06
CA LEU A 211 -3.37 8.23 3.36
C LEU A 211 -3.70 8.10 1.87
N ALA A 212 -3.35 6.99 1.22
CA ALA A 212 -3.62 6.74 -0.20
C ALA A 212 -5.11 6.86 -0.56
N ARG A 213 -6.02 6.52 0.37
CA ARG A 213 -7.47 6.73 0.21
C ARG A 213 -7.83 8.19 -0.04
N GLY A 214 -7.09 9.12 0.57
CA GLY A 214 -7.27 10.57 0.41
C GLY A 214 -6.58 11.18 -0.80
N LEU A 215 -5.62 10.48 -1.39
CA LEU A 215 -4.76 11.00 -2.45
C LEU A 215 -5.56 11.40 -3.70
N GLY A 216 -6.44 10.54 -4.17
CA GLY A 216 -7.22 10.74 -5.40
C GLY A 216 -8.20 11.91 -5.34
N ARG A 217 -8.52 12.44 -4.14
CA ARG A 217 -9.34 13.64 -3.95
C ARG A 217 -8.55 14.94 -4.07
N ARG A 218 -7.22 14.87 -4.01
CA ARG A 218 -6.32 16.03 -3.94
C ARG A 218 -5.49 16.21 -5.19
N VAL A 219 -5.08 15.11 -5.80
CA VAL A 219 -4.25 15.08 -7.00
C VAL A 219 -4.63 13.88 -7.86
N ASN A 220 -4.36 13.93 -9.16
CA ASN A 220 -4.51 12.75 -10.00
C ASN A 220 -3.65 11.60 -9.45
N VAL A 221 -4.20 10.39 -9.35
CA VAL A 221 -3.54 9.26 -8.67
C VAL A 221 -2.22 8.86 -9.31
N PHE A 222 -2.14 8.90 -10.65
CA PHE A 222 -0.88 8.62 -11.36
C PHE A 222 0.17 9.68 -11.01
N VAL A 223 -0.23 10.96 -11.02
CA VAL A 223 0.66 12.07 -10.68
C VAL A 223 1.08 12.01 -9.21
N GLY A 224 0.13 11.77 -8.29
CA GLY A 224 0.44 11.62 -6.87
C GLY A 224 1.34 10.43 -6.57
N THR A 225 1.17 9.30 -7.27
CA THR A 225 2.07 8.15 -7.19
C THR A 225 3.45 8.50 -7.73
N GLY A 226 3.52 9.16 -8.90
CA GLY A 226 4.76 9.61 -9.48
C GLY A 226 5.52 10.60 -8.60
N TYR A 227 4.83 11.58 -8.00
CA TYR A 227 5.43 12.49 -7.02
C TYR A 227 5.97 11.74 -5.79
N SER A 228 5.20 10.81 -5.25
CA SER A 228 5.63 10.03 -4.09
C SER A 228 6.90 9.22 -4.40
N LEU A 229 6.98 8.58 -5.54
CA LEU A 229 8.15 7.79 -5.92
C LEU A 229 9.34 8.69 -6.31
N ALA A 230 9.14 9.74 -7.10
CA ALA A 230 10.22 10.61 -7.58
C ALA A 230 10.83 11.44 -6.44
N ILE A 231 10.00 12.16 -5.68
CA ILE A 231 10.46 12.98 -4.55
C ILE A 231 11.02 12.09 -3.44
N GLY A 232 10.30 10.99 -3.10
CA GLY A 232 10.75 10.05 -2.08
C GLY A 232 12.05 9.36 -2.48
N GLY A 233 12.20 8.99 -3.76
CA GLY A 233 13.45 8.45 -4.31
C GLY A 233 14.58 9.46 -4.29
N ALA A 234 14.32 10.73 -4.66
CA ALA A 234 15.32 11.80 -4.57
C ALA A 234 15.78 12.04 -3.12
N LEU A 235 14.85 12.04 -2.17
CA LEU A 235 15.20 12.12 -0.73
C LEU A 235 16.06 10.93 -0.29
N LEU A 236 15.74 9.72 -0.75
CA LEU A 236 16.56 8.52 -0.47
C LEU A 236 17.96 8.64 -1.08
N ILE A 237 18.11 9.20 -2.30
CA ILE A 237 19.43 9.46 -2.90
C ILE A 237 20.23 10.41 -2.03
N ILE A 238 19.64 11.54 -1.65
CA ILE A 238 20.31 12.55 -0.79
C ILE A 238 20.72 11.92 0.53
N LEU A 239 19.81 11.22 1.23
CA LEU A 239 20.10 10.57 2.50
C LEU A 239 21.15 9.47 2.35
N GLY A 240 21.09 8.70 1.27
CA GLY A 240 22.10 7.66 0.98
C GLY A 240 23.49 8.24 0.79
N LEU A 241 23.60 9.32 -0.01
CA LEU A 241 24.86 10.02 -0.23
C LEU A 241 25.42 10.66 1.05
N LEU A 242 24.57 11.33 1.83
CA LEU A 242 24.95 11.91 3.14
C LEU A 242 25.41 10.84 4.13
N ALA A 243 24.91 9.62 4.03
CA ALA A 243 25.35 8.46 4.80
C ALA A 243 26.59 7.77 4.22
N GLY A 244 27.31 8.40 3.30
CA GLY A 244 28.50 7.84 2.65
C GLY A 244 28.21 6.71 1.65
N GLY A 245 26.97 6.65 1.15
CA GLY A 245 26.55 5.63 0.19
C GLY A 245 27.24 5.77 -1.16
N THR A 246 27.73 4.65 -1.66
CA THR A 246 28.33 4.50 -2.98
C THR A 246 27.74 3.24 -3.64
N LEU A 247 27.98 3.05 -4.92
CA LEU A 247 27.79 1.78 -5.60
C LEU A 247 29.17 1.17 -5.85
N PRO A 248 29.68 0.31 -4.95
CA PRO A 248 31.07 -0.13 -4.95
C PRO A 248 31.48 -0.85 -6.24
N HIS A 249 30.53 -1.52 -6.86
CA HIS A 249 30.73 -2.24 -8.12
C HIS A 249 29.50 -2.07 -9.02
N VAL A 250 29.73 -1.87 -10.30
CA VAL A 250 28.64 -1.75 -11.29
C VAL A 250 28.86 -2.83 -12.36
N SER A 251 28.02 -3.88 -12.30
CA SER A 251 28.03 -4.95 -13.28
C SER A 251 26.86 -4.83 -14.26
N PRO A 252 26.94 -5.37 -15.48
CA PRO A 252 25.80 -5.43 -16.40
C PRO A 252 24.60 -6.18 -15.80
N ARG A 253 24.84 -7.25 -15.01
CA ARG A 253 23.79 -7.99 -14.30
C ARG A 253 23.14 -7.13 -13.20
N GLY A 254 23.95 -6.38 -12.45
CA GLY A 254 23.44 -5.45 -11.44
C GLY A 254 22.54 -4.38 -12.06
N ILE A 255 22.93 -3.80 -13.20
CA ILE A 255 22.11 -2.86 -13.96
C ILE A 255 20.80 -3.52 -14.41
N LEU A 256 20.84 -4.76 -14.92
CA LEU A 256 19.64 -5.52 -15.29
C LEU A 256 18.69 -5.68 -14.10
N TYR A 257 19.18 -6.09 -12.92
CA TYR A 257 18.36 -6.23 -11.73
C TYR A 257 17.75 -4.88 -11.30
N LEU A 258 18.52 -3.79 -11.41
CA LEU A 258 18.00 -2.45 -11.12
C LEU A 258 16.89 -2.05 -12.09
N ILE A 259 17.04 -2.31 -13.39
CA ILE A 259 16.01 -2.04 -14.41
C ILE A 259 14.75 -2.87 -14.13
N LEU A 260 14.89 -4.16 -13.80
CA LEU A 260 13.75 -4.99 -13.43
C LEU A 260 13.04 -4.45 -12.19
N LEU A 261 13.79 -4.01 -11.18
CA LEU A 261 13.24 -3.41 -9.95
C LEU A 261 12.55 -2.07 -10.23
N ILE A 262 13.05 -1.25 -11.15
CA ILE A 262 12.40 -0.02 -11.62
C ILE A 262 11.04 -0.37 -12.27
N GLY A 263 11.03 -1.38 -13.15
CA GLY A 263 9.79 -1.88 -13.77
C GLY A 263 8.77 -2.38 -12.75
N ILE A 264 9.21 -3.17 -11.77
CA ILE A 264 8.39 -3.66 -10.65
C ILE A 264 7.75 -2.49 -9.90
N SER A 265 8.52 -1.46 -9.56
CA SER A 265 8.00 -0.29 -8.85
C SER A 265 7.01 0.48 -9.71
N THR A 266 7.34 0.75 -10.96
CA THR A 266 6.47 1.48 -11.89
C THR A 266 5.14 0.77 -12.09
N ILE A 267 5.17 -0.52 -12.42
CA ILE A 267 3.96 -1.32 -12.69
C ILE A 267 3.15 -1.54 -11.41
N GLY A 268 3.81 -2.03 -10.35
CA GLY A 268 3.13 -2.40 -9.10
C GLY A 268 2.41 -1.22 -8.46
N PHE A 269 3.09 -0.09 -8.23
CA PHE A 269 2.48 1.09 -7.62
C PHE A 269 1.42 1.75 -8.50
N THR A 270 1.65 1.81 -9.81
CA THR A 270 0.71 2.43 -10.74
C THR A 270 -0.59 1.63 -10.81
N LEU A 271 -0.51 0.31 -10.99
CA LEU A 271 -1.68 -0.56 -11.04
C LEU A 271 -2.41 -0.58 -9.71
N TYR A 272 -1.71 -0.80 -8.61
CA TYR A 272 -2.31 -0.94 -7.30
C TYR A 272 -3.02 0.35 -6.85
N ASN A 273 -2.35 1.50 -6.93
CA ASN A 273 -2.95 2.77 -6.56
C ASN A 273 -4.15 3.11 -7.45
N LYS A 274 -4.09 2.79 -8.76
CA LYS A 274 -5.22 2.98 -9.65
C LYS A 274 -6.39 2.07 -9.28
N LEU A 275 -6.14 0.83 -8.96
CA LEU A 275 -7.18 -0.11 -8.51
C LEU A 275 -7.85 0.37 -7.21
N LEU A 276 -7.06 0.86 -6.24
CA LEU A 276 -7.58 1.39 -4.97
C LEU A 276 -8.50 2.59 -5.13
N THR A 277 -8.32 3.40 -6.18
CA THR A 277 -9.21 4.54 -6.44
C THR A 277 -10.51 4.18 -7.15
N CYS A 278 -10.54 3.03 -7.82
CA CYS A 278 -11.68 2.59 -8.63
C CYS A 278 -12.49 1.48 -7.97
N ASN A 279 -11.96 0.83 -6.92
CA ASN A 279 -12.57 -0.36 -6.30
C ASN A 279 -12.54 -0.27 -4.76
N PRO A 280 -13.43 -1.02 -4.08
CA PRO A 280 -13.33 -1.20 -2.63
C PRO A 280 -11.97 -1.79 -2.25
N VAL A 281 -11.32 -1.20 -1.23
CA VAL A 281 -9.96 -1.58 -0.82
C VAL A 281 -9.86 -3.07 -0.50
N GLY A 282 -10.84 -3.63 0.23
CA GLY A 282 -10.84 -5.06 0.57
C GLY A 282 -10.87 -5.99 -0.66
N LYS A 283 -11.54 -5.57 -1.75
CA LYS A 283 -11.58 -6.37 -2.98
C LYS A 283 -10.22 -6.43 -3.70
N VAL A 284 -9.43 -5.38 -3.58
CA VAL A 284 -8.07 -5.31 -4.16
C VAL A 284 -7.05 -5.93 -3.22
N ALA A 285 -7.16 -5.65 -1.93
CA ALA A 285 -6.22 -6.09 -0.91
C ALA A 285 -6.17 -7.62 -0.71
N ILE A 286 -7.23 -8.35 -1.11
CA ILE A 286 -7.23 -9.83 -1.02
C ILE A 286 -6.09 -10.44 -1.85
N TYR A 287 -5.70 -9.79 -2.96
CA TYR A 287 -4.61 -10.28 -3.81
C TYR A 287 -3.24 -10.08 -3.17
N ASN A 288 -3.11 -9.16 -2.21
CA ASN A 288 -1.86 -8.96 -1.46
C ASN A 288 -1.52 -10.17 -0.57
N SER A 289 -2.48 -11.08 -0.32
CA SER A 289 -2.20 -12.34 0.38
C SER A 289 -1.22 -13.24 -0.39
N LEU A 290 -1.06 -13.03 -1.69
CA LEU A 290 -0.12 -13.79 -2.51
C LEU A 290 1.31 -13.27 -2.43
N ILE A 291 1.52 -12.00 -2.06
CA ILE A 291 2.86 -11.40 -1.98
C ILE A 291 3.79 -12.19 -1.06
N PRO A 292 3.42 -12.55 0.20
CA PRO A 292 4.31 -13.32 1.07
C PRO A 292 4.59 -14.72 0.52
N VAL A 293 3.62 -15.34 -0.13
CA VAL A 293 3.80 -16.68 -0.73
C VAL A 293 4.77 -16.61 -1.91
N ILE A 294 4.51 -15.70 -2.85
CA ILE A 294 5.38 -15.52 -4.04
C ILE A 294 6.77 -15.10 -3.59
N GLY A 295 6.88 -14.12 -2.66
CA GLY A 295 8.17 -13.64 -2.17
C GLY A 295 8.99 -14.72 -1.47
N ALA A 296 8.36 -15.57 -0.65
CA ALA A 296 9.03 -16.68 0.00
C ALA A 296 9.51 -17.73 -1.01
N VAL A 297 8.65 -18.15 -1.93
CA VAL A 297 9.00 -19.15 -2.96
C VAL A 297 10.12 -18.63 -3.86
N THR A 298 9.98 -17.42 -4.40
CA THR A 298 10.99 -16.84 -5.30
C THR A 298 12.32 -16.59 -4.60
N SER A 299 12.31 -16.19 -3.31
CA SER A 299 13.55 -16.03 -2.53
C SER A 299 14.25 -17.35 -2.32
N CYS A 300 13.54 -18.42 -1.94
CA CYS A 300 14.15 -19.75 -1.78
C CYS A 300 14.74 -20.25 -3.11
N LEU A 301 14.04 -20.04 -4.22
CA LEU A 301 14.52 -20.51 -5.53
C LEU A 301 15.71 -19.71 -6.08
N CYS A 302 15.67 -18.37 -5.93
CA CYS A 302 16.68 -17.51 -6.56
C CYS A 302 17.92 -17.28 -5.70
N LEU A 303 17.79 -17.33 -4.37
CA LEU A 303 18.86 -17.03 -3.43
C LEU A 303 19.46 -18.30 -2.79
N ALA A 304 19.02 -19.49 -3.22
CA ALA A 304 19.38 -20.76 -2.59
C ALA A 304 19.19 -20.74 -1.04
N GLU A 305 18.22 -19.94 -0.56
CA GLU A 305 17.90 -19.91 0.86
C GLU A 305 17.33 -21.26 1.32
N THR A 306 17.76 -21.71 2.51
CA THR A 306 17.25 -22.97 3.07
C THR A 306 15.73 -22.89 3.22
N PHE A 307 15.06 -23.84 2.58
CA PHE A 307 13.61 -23.96 2.68
C PHE A 307 13.24 -24.60 4.01
N TYR A 308 12.44 -23.90 4.81
CA TYR A 308 11.89 -24.41 6.07
C TYR A 308 10.39 -24.62 5.95
N TRP A 309 9.89 -25.75 6.38
CA TRP A 309 8.44 -26.03 6.41
C TRP A 309 7.62 -24.98 7.15
N LYS A 310 8.22 -24.31 8.13
CA LYS A 310 7.58 -23.19 8.83
C LYS A 310 7.26 -22.01 7.90
N TYR A 311 7.99 -21.82 6.78
CA TYR A 311 7.64 -20.78 5.79
C TYR A 311 6.30 -21.11 5.11
N VAL A 312 6.03 -22.39 4.81
CA VAL A 312 4.74 -22.82 4.26
C VAL A 312 3.63 -22.57 5.25
N ILE A 313 3.82 -23.02 6.49
CA ILE A 313 2.79 -22.87 7.54
C ILE A 313 2.53 -21.40 7.82
N ALA A 314 3.58 -20.60 8.04
CA ALA A 314 3.47 -19.17 8.34
C ALA A 314 2.88 -18.39 7.17
N GLY A 315 3.34 -18.65 5.95
CA GLY A 315 2.84 -18.02 4.72
C GLY A 315 1.36 -18.36 4.46
N THR A 316 0.98 -19.62 4.67
CA THR A 316 -0.41 -20.08 4.52
C THR A 316 -1.32 -19.43 5.56
N LEU A 317 -0.90 -19.36 6.82
CA LEU A 317 -1.66 -18.70 7.87
C LEU A 317 -1.79 -17.19 7.63
N ALA A 318 -0.72 -16.53 7.19
CA ALA A 318 -0.75 -15.12 6.84
C ALA A 318 -1.71 -14.88 5.65
N ALA A 319 -1.60 -15.67 4.59
CA ALA A 319 -2.47 -15.58 3.42
C ALA A 319 -3.94 -15.85 3.77
N ALA A 320 -4.21 -16.89 4.58
CA ALA A 320 -5.56 -17.21 5.06
C ALA A 320 -6.14 -16.09 5.93
N GLY A 321 -5.33 -15.51 6.84
CA GLY A 321 -5.73 -14.38 7.67
C GLY A 321 -6.12 -13.17 6.81
N ILE A 322 -5.31 -12.81 5.81
CA ILE A 322 -5.59 -11.72 4.87
C ILE A 322 -6.86 -12.04 4.05
N PHE A 323 -7.02 -13.28 3.61
CA PHE A 323 -8.21 -13.72 2.88
C PHE A 323 -9.48 -13.56 3.73
N ILE A 324 -9.48 -14.05 4.98
CA ILE A 324 -10.61 -13.96 5.90
C ILE A 324 -11.01 -12.49 6.16
N ILE A 325 -10.04 -11.60 6.35
CA ILE A 325 -10.28 -10.17 6.56
C ILE A 325 -11.00 -9.54 5.36
N ASN A 326 -10.57 -9.89 4.16
CA ASN A 326 -11.02 -9.25 2.93
C ASN A 326 -12.19 -9.97 2.26
N PHE A 327 -12.43 -11.24 2.63
CA PHE A 327 -13.57 -12.01 2.15
C PHE A 327 -14.83 -11.58 2.89
N SER A 328 -15.48 -10.51 2.40
CA SER A 328 -16.85 -10.19 2.78
C SER A 328 -17.78 -10.92 1.82
N PRO A 329 -18.60 -11.88 2.27
CA PRO A 329 -19.78 -12.25 1.50
C PRO A 329 -20.55 -10.94 1.32
N ARG A 330 -20.96 -10.64 0.11
CA ARG A 330 -21.76 -9.46 -0.24
C ARG A 330 -22.76 -9.20 0.90
N ALA A 331 -22.46 -8.25 1.78
CA ALA A 331 -23.52 -7.51 2.40
C ALA A 331 -24.21 -6.89 1.18
N SER A 332 -25.33 -7.46 0.81
CA SER A 332 -26.31 -6.86 -0.07
C SER A 332 -26.34 -5.40 0.35
N CYS A 333 -25.93 -4.50 -0.53
CA CYS A 333 -26.43 -3.16 -0.49
C CYS A 333 -27.93 -3.31 -0.67
N ALA A 334 -28.63 -3.65 0.40
CA ALA A 334 -29.98 -3.25 0.57
C ALA A 334 -29.88 -1.72 0.54
N HIS A 335 -30.01 -1.16 -0.64
CA HIS A 335 -30.61 0.13 -0.81
C HIS A 335 -31.80 0.12 0.14
N ARG A 336 -31.67 0.75 1.31
CA ARG A 336 -32.83 1.29 1.98
C ARG A 336 -33.35 2.34 1.01
N GLU A 337 -34.16 1.91 0.07
CA GLU A 337 -35.14 2.78 -0.57
C GLU A 337 -35.93 3.35 0.59
N ILE A 338 -35.65 4.61 0.89
CA ILE A 338 -36.55 5.41 1.70
C ILE A 338 -37.83 5.42 0.90
N PRO A 339 -38.93 4.85 1.41
CA PRO A 339 -40.17 4.86 0.65
C PRO A 339 -40.55 6.32 0.35
N LEU A 340 -40.67 6.64 -0.92
CA LEU A 340 -41.12 7.94 -1.44
C LEU A 340 -42.54 8.33 -0.99
N THR A 341 -43.14 7.60 -0.06
CA THR A 341 -44.47 7.84 0.48
C THR A 341 -44.53 8.96 1.51
N LEU A 342 -43.39 9.48 2.02
CA LEU A 342 -43.40 10.59 2.98
C LEU A 342 -43.29 11.98 2.35
N SER A 343 -42.84 12.06 1.06
CA SER A 343 -42.78 13.38 0.39
C SER A 343 -44.09 13.80 -0.28
N SER A 344 -44.94 12.84 -0.64
CA SER A 344 -46.25 13.19 -1.24
C SER A 344 -47.32 13.60 -0.22
N GLN A 345 -47.16 13.25 1.07
CA GLN A 345 -48.08 13.69 2.13
C GLN A 345 -47.80 15.12 2.62
N ALA A 346 -46.50 15.54 2.57
CA ALA A 346 -46.15 16.92 2.97
C ALA A 346 -46.53 17.97 1.93
N GLU A 347 -46.62 17.61 0.64
CA GLU A 347 -47.11 18.52 -0.39
C GLU A 347 -48.63 18.65 -0.41
N THR A 348 -49.37 17.58 -0.08
CA THR A 348 -50.85 17.63 0.00
C THR A 348 -51.36 18.40 1.23
N ASP A 349 -50.65 18.40 2.35
CA ASP A 349 -51.02 19.18 3.56
C ASP A 349 -50.68 20.67 3.38
N SER A 350 -49.61 21.02 2.68
CA SER A 350 -49.25 22.40 2.37
C SER A 350 -50.22 23.06 1.36
N GLU A 351 -50.88 22.29 0.50
CA GLU A 351 -51.84 22.79 -0.48
C GLU A 351 -53.24 22.94 0.10
N LYS A 352 -53.59 22.17 1.16
CA LYS A 352 -54.82 22.32 1.91
C LYS A 352 -54.86 23.57 2.80
N ASP A 353 -53.73 23.91 3.43
CA ASP A 353 -53.64 25.12 4.29
C ASP A 353 -53.66 26.44 3.47
N ARG A 354 -53.23 26.41 2.20
CA ARG A 354 -53.32 27.57 1.30
C ARG A 354 -54.74 27.85 0.77
N LYS A 355 -55.64 26.86 0.80
CA LYS A 355 -57.02 27.02 0.31
C LYS A 355 -58.04 27.36 1.42
N SER A 356 -57.66 27.27 2.70
CA SER A 356 -58.57 27.59 3.83
C SER A 356 -58.32 28.98 4.45
N GLY A 357 -57.35 29.75 3.98
CA GLY A 357 -57.03 31.09 4.51
C GLY A 357 -57.51 32.28 3.66
N GLY A 358 -58.49 32.09 2.78
CA GLY A 358 -59.03 33.15 1.93
C GLY A 358 -60.54 33.25 2.05
N VAL A 359 -61.05 33.85 3.16
CA VAL A 359 -62.35 34.55 3.24
C VAL A 359 -62.19 35.72 4.20
#